data_0d20d7962cee3fd6bffb526bf37c53cd
#
_entry.id   0d20d7962cee3fd6bffb526bf37c53cd
#
_cell.length_a   1.000
_cell.length_b   1.000
_cell.length_c   1.000
_cell.angle_alpha   90.00
_cell.angle_beta   90.00
_cell.angle_gamma   90.00
#
_symmetry.space_group_name_H-M   'P 1'
#
loop_
_entity.id
_entity.type
_entity.pdbx_description
1 polymer ?
#
loop_
_entity_poly.entity_id
_entity_poly.type
_entity_poly.pdbx_seq_one_letter_code
_entity_poly.pdbx_strand_id
1 'polypeptide(L)'
;EPGKGFDAEVLATSLKGPGDGLVISGSKAQVLYGAQSDNVLVSVNEGNGVSLFLIDSKAPGVTWHDQKMPDGTRVARLELHQVSVSESARVGGKGDAGPALNRAFDVANAALCAEAVGIIVTMIDITSEYLKTRKQFGVTLGTFQALKHRMVDMFVWAETARSATMLANVR
;
A
#
# COMPACT_ATOMS: atom_id res chain seq x y z
N GLU A 1 6.23 4.10 -7.86
CA GLU A 1 6.23 4.66 -9.22
C GLU A 1 5.96 3.57 -10.25
N PRO A 2 5.40 3.89 -11.45
CA PRO A 2 5.16 2.88 -12.46
C PRO A 2 6.44 2.13 -12.84
N GLY A 3 6.43 0.80 -12.72
CA GLY A 3 7.55 -0.08 -13.11
C GLY A 3 8.78 -0.08 -12.18
N LYS A 4 8.73 0.60 -11.03
CA LYS A 4 9.87 0.71 -10.09
C LYS A 4 9.71 -0.11 -8.81
N GLY A 5 8.58 -0.79 -8.60
CA GLY A 5 8.30 -1.49 -7.34
C GLY A 5 8.12 -0.54 -6.15
N PHE A 6 8.32 -1.06 -4.94
CA PHE A 6 8.15 -0.34 -3.67
C PHE A 6 9.48 0.12 -3.05
N ASP A 7 10.52 0.33 -3.86
CA ASP A 7 11.77 0.85 -3.35
C ASP A 7 11.67 2.38 -3.15
N ALA A 8 11.84 2.82 -1.91
CA ALA A 8 11.75 4.23 -1.53
C ALA A 8 12.85 5.10 -2.15
N GLU A 9 13.97 4.50 -2.54
CA GLU A 9 15.14 5.21 -3.03
C GLU A 9 15.20 5.28 -4.57
N VAL A 10 14.47 4.41 -5.27
CA VAL A 10 14.45 4.34 -6.73
C VAL A 10 13.32 5.18 -7.30
N LEU A 11 13.52 6.50 -7.35
CA LEU A 11 12.53 7.45 -7.84
C LEU A 11 12.91 8.06 -9.19
N ALA A 12 11.93 8.08 -10.11
CA ALA A 12 12.01 8.83 -11.37
C ALA A 12 11.40 10.24 -11.26
N THR A 13 10.55 10.49 -10.26
CA THR A 13 10.03 11.83 -9.98
C THR A 13 11.18 12.74 -9.54
N SER A 14 11.40 13.82 -10.29
CA SER A 14 12.53 14.71 -10.14
C SER A 14 12.12 16.10 -9.66
N LEU A 15 13.03 16.72 -8.90
CA LEU A 15 12.95 18.12 -8.50
C LEU A 15 14.01 18.92 -9.27
N LYS A 16 13.62 20.07 -9.80
CA LYS A 16 14.51 20.99 -10.52
C LYS A 16 14.27 22.43 -10.08
N GLY A 17 15.28 23.27 -10.20
CA GLY A 17 15.24 24.70 -9.92
C GLY A 17 15.93 25.11 -8.62
N PRO A 18 16.38 26.37 -8.50
CA PRO A 18 16.96 26.94 -7.30
C PRO A 18 15.92 27.65 -6.42
N GLY A 19 16.09 27.56 -5.10
CA GLY A 19 15.30 28.34 -4.12
C GLY A 19 13.79 28.15 -4.26
N ASP A 20 13.02 29.25 -4.32
CA ASP A 20 11.56 29.21 -4.44
C ASP A 20 11.04 28.86 -5.86
N GLY A 21 11.94 28.68 -6.82
CA GLY A 21 11.59 28.24 -8.19
C GLY A 21 11.65 26.72 -8.37
N LEU A 22 11.32 25.94 -7.35
CA LEU A 22 11.34 24.49 -7.41
C LEU A 22 10.18 23.96 -8.25
N VAL A 23 10.48 22.96 -9.09
CA VAL A 23 9.51 22.35 -10.01
C VAL A 23 9.61 20.83 -9.91
N ILE A 24 8.47 20.18 -9.68
CA ILE A 24 8.35 18.72 -9.61
C ILE A 24 7.75 18.20 -10.91
N SER A 25 8.38 17.14 -11.45
CA SER A 25 7.87 16.40 -12.61
C SER A 25 8.05 14.90 -12.42
N GLY A 26 7.04 14.12 -12.82
CA GLY A 26 7.06 12.67 -12.71
C GLY A 26 5.67 12.07 -12.60
N SER A 27 5.61 10.82 -12.13
CA SER A 27 4.33 10.15 -11.90
C SER A 27 4.38 9.18 -10.72
N LYS A 28 3.24 9.01 -10.05
CA LYS A 28 3.03 8.01 -8.99
C LYS A 28 1.87 7.11 -9.39
N ALA A 29 1.99 5.81 -9.11
CA ALA A 29 0.95 4.83 -9.35
C ALA A 29 0.32 4.38 -8.04
N GLN A 30 -0.92 3.87 -8.13
CA GLN A 30 -1.64 3.26 -7.01
C GLN A 30 -1.74 4.14 -5.76
N VAL A 31 -2.00 5.43 -5.96
CA VAL A 31 -2.22 6.36 -4.86
C VAL A 31 -3.64 6.16 -4.32
N LEU A 32 -3.74 5.56 -3.14
CA LEU A 32 -5.02 5.28 -2.48
C LEU A 32 -5.76 6.59 -2.20
N TYR A 33 -7.01 6.69 -2.67
CA TYR A 33 -7.89 7.87 -2.53
C TYR A 33 -7.24 9.20 -2.96
N GLY A 34 -6.18 9.15 -3.79
CA GLY A 34 -5.39 10.33 -4.16
C GLY A 34 -6.21 11.42 -4.84
N ALA A 35 -7.08 11.06 -5.80
CA ALA A 35 -7.93 12.01 -6.49
C ALA A 35 -9.01 12.66 -5.60
N GLN A 36 -9.29 12.11 -4.42
CA GLN A 36 -10.24 12.63 -3.44
C GLN A 36 -9.56 13.40 -2.30
N SER A 37 -8.24 13.41 -2.25
CA SER A 37 -7.47 14.13 -1.22
C SER A 37 -7.35 15.62 -1.55
N ASP A 38 -7.27 16.47 -0.53
CA ASP A 38 -6.98 17.90 -0.70
C ASP A 38 -5.49 18.13 -0.95
N ASN A 39 -4.64 17.33 -0.31
CA ASN A 39 -3.18 17.41 -0.43
C ASN A 39 -2.59 16.03 -0.64
N VAL A 40 -1.45 15.98 -1.31
CA VAL A 40 -0.67 14.75 -1.51
C VAL A 40 0.78 14.96 -1.09
N LEU A 41 1.32 14.00 -0.34
CA LEU A 41 2.74 13.98 0.02
C LEU A 41 3.51 13.23 -1.08
N VAL A 42 4.39 13.92 -1.78
CA VAL A 42 5.11 13.42 -2.95
C VAL A 42 6.59 13.24 -2.61
N SER A 43 7.11 12.04 -2.81
CA SER A 43 8.55 11.76 -2.74
C SER A 43 9.23 12.11 -4.07
N VAL A 44 10.36 12.80 -3.99
CA VAL A 44 11.15 13.25 -5.15
C VAL A 44 12.62 12.92 -4.97
N ASN A 45 13.30 12.66 -6.07
CA ASN A 45 14.75 12.47 -6.10
C ASN A 45 15.43 13.83 -6.28
N GLU A 46 16.30 14.19 -5.35
CA GLU A 46 17.15 15.41 -5.42
C GLU A 46 18.62 15.11 -5.78
N GLY A 47 18.93 13.89 -6.22
CA GLY A 47 20.29 13.48 -6.60
C GLY A 47 21.16 13.03 -5.43
N ASN A 48 20.97 13.58 -4.25
CA ASN A 48 21.67 13.21 -3.01
C ASN A 48 20.79 12.45 -2.01
N GLY A 49 19.57 12.09 -2.41
CA GLY A 49 18.60 11.36 -1.60
C GLY A 49 17.16 11.73 -1.95
N VAL A 50 16.25 11.28 -1.10
CA VAL A 50 14.81 11.47 -1.27
C VAL A 50 14.33 12.62 -0.39
N SER A 51 13.54 13.53 -0.96
CA SER A 51 12.81 14.58 -0.24
C SER A 51 11.31 14.39 -0.37
N LEU A 52 10.56 14.97 0.55
CA LEU A 52 9.11 14.96 0.56
C LEU A 52 8.57 16.37 0.40
N PHE A 53 7.53 16.51 -0.42
CA PHE A 53 6.80 17.77 -0.61
C PHE A 53 5.31 17.55 -0.43
N LEU A 54 4.68 18.43 0.35
CA LEU A 54 3.21 18.50 0.45
C LEU A 54 2.67 19.37 -0.67
N ILE A 55 1.85 18.81 -1.55
CA ILE A 55 1.34 19.45 -2.76
C ILE A 55 -0.17 19.49 -2.69
N ASP A 56 -0.77 20.63 -3.04
CA ASP A 56 -2.22 20.72 -3.26
C ASP A 56 -2.61 19.80 -4.43
N SER A 57 -3.57 18.93 -4.21
CA SER A 57 -4.07 17.97 -5.22
C SER A 57 -4.67 18.63 -6.46
N LYS A 58 -5.00 19.92 -6.39
CA LYS A 58 -5.57 20.73 -7.47
C LYS A 58 -4.59 21.75 -8.04
N ALA A 59 -3.31 21.71 -7.63
CA ALA A 59 -2.30 22.63 -8.13
C ALA A 59 -2.15 22.53 -9.66
N PRO A 60 -1.80 23.63 -10.33
CA PRO A 60 -1.49 23.60 -11.76
C PRO A 60 -0.41 22.57 -12.09
N GLY A 61 -0.66 21.74 -13.11
CA GLY A 61 0.25 20.65 -13.50
C GLY A 61 0.01 19.32 -12.80
N VAL A 62 -0.92 19.25 -11.83
CA VAL A 62 -1.35 17.99 -11.22
C VAL A 62 -2.50 17.39 -12.03
N THR A 63 -2.36 16.13 -12.43
CA THR A 63 -3.41 15.38 -13.14
C THR A 63 -3.64 14.04 -12.48
N TRP A 64 -4.90 13.69 -12.24
CA TRP A 64 -5.32 12.44 -11.64
C TRP A 64 -6.04 11.55 -12.65
N HIS A 65 -5.67 10.28 -12.71
CA HIS A 65 -6.39 9.22 -13.41
C HIS A 65 -6.97 8.26 -12.37
N ASP A 66 -8.21 8.51 -11.99
CA ASP A 66 -8.89 7.82 -10.90
C ASP A 66 -9.55 6.52 -11.40
N GLN A 67 -9.46 5.45 -10.60
CA GLN A 67 -10.00 4.14 -10.91
C GLN A 67 -10.61 3.52 -9.65
N LYS A 68 -11.80 2.93 -9.81
CA LYS A 68 -12.43 2.12 -8.76
C LYS A 68 -11.98 0.66 -8.87
N MET A 69 -11.54 0.10 -7.76
CA MET A 69 -11.15 -1.30 -7.63
C MET A 69 -12.38 -2.19 -7.37
N PRO A 70 -12.29 -3.52 -7.62
CA PRO A 70 -13.41 -4.45 -7.40
C PRO A 70 -13.93 -4.49 -5.96
N ASP A 71 -13.08 -4.24 -4.97
CA ASP A 71 -13.42 -4.15 -3.54
C ASP A 71 -14.07 -2.83 -3.13
N GLY A 72 -14.24 -1.91 -4.08
CA GLY A 72 -14.81 -0.58 -3.85
C GLY A 72 -13.77 0.49 -3.50
N THR A 73 -12.53 0.12 -3.22
CA THR A 73 -11.42 1.06 -2.98
C THR A 73 -11.16 1.91 -4.22
N ARG A 74 -10.77 3.16 -4.04
CA ARG A 74 -10.35 4.03 -5.14
C ARG A 74 -8.84 4.18 -5.13
N VAL A 75 -8.25 4.00 -6.28
CA VAL A 75 -6.83 4.23 -6.53
C VAL A 75 -6.68 5.19 -7.70
N ALA A 76 -5.63 5.98 -7.69
CA ALA A 76 -5.37 6.90 -8.78
C ALA A 76 -3.90 6.83 -9.22
N ARG A 77 -3.66 7.11 -10.50
CA ARG A 77 -2.35 7.49 -10.99
C ARG A 77 -2.25 9.00 -10.94
N LEU A 78 -1.17 9.49 -10.35
CA LEU A 78 -0.80 10.91 -10.29
C LEU A 78 0.23 11.20 -11.39
N GLU A 79 -0.02 12.24 -12.18
CA GLU A 79 0.94 12.81 -13.10
C GLU A 79 1.25 14.25 -12.69
N LEU A 80 2.54 14.57 -12.65
CA LEU A 80 3.08 15.86 -12.24
C LEU A 80 3.83 16.47 -13.43
N HIS A 81 3.28 17.54 -14.00
CA HIS A 81 3.83 18.26 -15.14
C HIS A 81 4.28 19.64 -14.70
N GLN A 82 5.57 19.78 -14.38
CA GLN A 82 6.19 21.06 -13.97
C GLN A 82 5.42 21.75 -12.83
N VAL A 83 5.04 20.99 -11.79
CA VAL A 83 4.32 21.53 -10.64
C VAL A 83 5.26 22.42 -9.84
N SER A 84 4.94 23.70 -9.74
CA SER A 84 5.71 24.67 -8.94
C SER A 84 5.47 24.43 -7.46
N VAL A 85 6.54 24.36 -6.68
CA VAL A 85 6.48 24.23 -5.23
C VAL A 85 7.47 25.20 -4.57
N SER A 86 7.14 25.63 -3.36
CA SER A 86 8.04 26.42 -2.54
C SER A 86 8.87 25.52 -1.61
N GLU A 87 9.98 26.02 -1.11
CA GLU A 87 10.77 25.31 -0.11
C GLU A 87 9.98 25.08 1.19
N SER A 88 9.00 25.94 1.52
CA SER A 88 8.10 25.77 2.66
C SER A 88 7.12 24.60 2.54
N ALA A 89 6.92 24.06 1.33
CA ALA A 89 6.14 22.84 1.12
C ALA A 89 6.94 21.57 1.38
N ARG A 90 8.25 21.67 1.62
CA ARG A 90 9.10 20.54 2.00
C ARG A 90 8.75 20.04 3.39
N VAL A 91 8.65 18.72 3.53
CA VAL A 91 8.42 18.04 4.80
C VAL A 91 9.72 17.32 5.21
N GLY A 92 10.29 17.73 6.34
CA GLY A 92 11.59 17.22 6.80
C GLY A 92 12.78 17.93 6.15
N GLY A 93 13.95 17.33 6.22
CA GLY A 93 15.18 17.86 5.65
C GLY A 93 15.36 17.50 4.17
N LYS A 94 16.35 18.15 3.57
CA LYS A 94 16.69 17.93 2.16
C LYS A 94 17.43 16.61 1.98
N GLY A 95 16.85 15.69 1.17
CA GLY A 95 17.48 14.42 0.82
C GLY A 95 17.50 13.38 1.93
N ASP A 96 16.82 13.60 3.06
CA ASP A 96 16.89 12.74 4.25
C ASP A 96 15.58 11.96 4.55
N ALA A 97 14.61 11.98 3.65
CA ALA A 97 13.32 11.35 3.87
C ALA A 97 13.34 9.80 3.79
N GLY A 98 14.41 9.19 3.29
CA GLY A 98 14.53 7.74 3.12
C GLY A 98 14.21 6.95 4.40
N PRO A 99 14.86 7.21 5.54
CA PRO A 99 14.57 6.49 6.79
C PRO A 99 13.11 6.63 7.26
N ALA A 100 12.52 7.82 7.13
CA ALA A 100 11.14 8.06 7.50
C ALA A 100 10.15 7.29 6.60
N LEU A 101 10.41 7.24 5.29
CA LEU A 101 9.63 6.45 4.34
C LEU A 101 9.74 4.95 4.62
N ASN A 102 10.94 4.44 4.87
CA ASN A 102 11.14 3.03 5.20
C ASN A 102 10.37 2.65 6.47
N ARG A 103 10.43 3.48 7.52
CA ARG A 103 9.63 3.25 8.72
C ARG A 103 8.12 3.31 8.45
N ALA A 104 7.65 4.22 7.62
CA ALA A 104 6.24 4.29 7.23
C ALA A 104 5.80 3.02 6.47
N PHE A 105 6.64 2.48 5.58
CA PHE A 105 6.39 1.21 4.90
C PHE A 105 6.38 0.02 5.86
N ASP A 106 7.30 -0.03 6.83
CA ASP A 106 7.31 -1.10 7.84
C ASP A 106 6.00 -1.12 8.64
N VAL A 107 5.54 0.05 9.11
CA VAL A 107 4.27 0.18 9.82
C VAL A 107 3.07 -0.21 8.94
N ALA A 108 3.06 0.25 7.68
CA ALA A 108 2.01 -0.10 6.73
C ALA A 108 1.98 -1.60 6.42
N ASN A 109 3.14 -2.22 6.22
CA ASN A 109 3.25 -3.66 5.98
C ASN A 109 2.79 -4.47 7.18
N ALA A 110 3.14 -4.07 8.41
CA ALA A 110 2.68 -4.73 9.63
C ALA A 110 1.14 -4.67 9.75
N ALA A 111 0.53 -3.52 9.44
CA ALA A 111 -0.93 -3.35 9.43
C ALA A 111 -1.60 -4.23 8.35
N LEU A 112 -1.05 -4.28 7.13
CA LEU A 112 -1.55 -5.13 6.05
C LEU A 112 -1.44 -6.63 6.39
N CYS A 113 -0.36 -7.03 7.05
CA CYS A 113 -0.22 -8.41 7.55
C CYS A 113 -1.30 -8.75 8.59
N ALA A 114 -1.63 -7.83 9.49
CA ALA A 114 -2.68 -8.03 10.48
C ALA A 114 -4.07 -8.15 9.82
N GLU A 115 -4.36 -7.32 8.83
CA GLU A 115 -5.58 -7.40 8.02
C GLU A 115 -5.67 -8.76 7.30
N ALA A 116 -4.59 -9.20 6.65
CA ALA A 116 -4.53 -10.48 5.95
C ALA A 116 -4.82 -11.67 6.91
N VAL A 117 -4.29 -11.65 8.13
CA VAL A 117 -4.59 -12.68 9.15
C VAL A 117 -6.08 -12.69 9.49
N GLY A 118 -6.72 -11.52 9.65
CA GLY A 118 -8.15 -11.41 9.90
C GLY A 118 -9.00 -12.02 8.78
N ILE A 119 -8.61 -11.75 7.52
CA ILE A 119 -9.25 -12.34 6.33
C ILE A 119 -9.10 -13.87 6.32
N ILE A 120 -7.89 -14.39 6.56
CA ILE A 120 -7.63 -15.83 6.59
C ILE A 120 -8.49 -16.52 7.66
N VAL A 121 -8.58 -15.98 8.87
CA VAL A 121 -9.41 -16.54 9.95
C VAL A 121 -10.87 -16.59 9.54
N THR A 122 -11.40 -15.51 9.00
CA THR A 122 -12.77 -15.43 8.50
C THR A 122 -13.03 -16.45 7.39
N MET A 123 -12.10 -16.65 6.46
CA MET A 123 -12.21 -17.65 5.41
C MET A 123 -12.25 -19.09 5.97
N ILE A 124 -11.47 -19.38 7.02
CA ILE A 124 -11.49 -20.69 7.70
C ILE A 124 -12.84 -20.93 8.34
N ASP A 125 -13.40 -19.95 9.05
CA ASP A 125 -14.69 -20.06 9.72
C ASP A 125 -15.81 -20.31 8.71
N ILE A 126 -15.90 -19.50 7.65
CA ILE A 126 -16.91 -19.66 6.59
C ILE A 126 -16.78 -21.03 5.91
N THR A 127 -15.55 -21.47 5.60
CA THR A 127 -15.29 -22.74 4.95
C THR A 127 -15.69 -23.92 5.88
N SER A 128 -15.34 -23.83 7.16
CA SER A 128 -15.70 -24.84 8.16
C SER A 128 -17.21 -25.03 8.27
N GLU A 129 -17.95 -23.92 8.39
CA GLU A 129 -19.42 -23.96 8.46
C GLU A 129 -20.05 -24.53 7.18
N TYR A 130 -19.51 -24.15 6.02
CA TYR A 130 -19.97 -24.69 4.76
C TYR A 130 -19.75 -26.22 4.67
N LEU A 131 -18.58 -26.71 5.09
CA LEU A 131 -18.27 -28.15 5.08
C LEU A 131 -19.15 -28.95 6.05
N LYS A 132 -19.57 -28.36 7.17
CA LYS A 132 -20.48 -28.98 8.13
C LYS A 132 -21.92 -29.09 7.63
N THR A 133 -22.35 -28.11 6.83
CA THR A 133 -23.78 -28.00 6.41
C THR A 133 -24.04 -28.55 5.02
N ARG A 134 -23.14 -28.37 4.06
CA ARG A 134 -23.32 -28.80 2.67
C ARG A 134 -23.25 -30.31 2.54
N LYS A 135 -24.27 -30.90 1.91
CA LYS A 135 -24.33 -32.33 1.62
C LYS A 135 -24.11 -32.60 0.13
N GLN A 136 -23.29 -33.58 -0.18
CA GLN A 136 -23.11 -34.20 -1.50
C GLN A 136 -22.80 -35.69 -1.31
N PHE A 137 -23.18 -36.54 -2.29
CA PHE A 137 -22.96 -37.99 -2.21
C PHE A 137 -23.60 -38.62 -0.97
N GLY A 138 -24.71 -38.06 -0.49
CA GLY A 138 -25.47 -38.59 0.66
C GLY A 138 -24.93 -38.21 2.05
N VAL A 139 -23.80 -37.51 2.13
CA VAL A 139 -23.13 -37.11 3.40
C VAL A 139 -22.72 -35.64 3.40
N THR A 140 -22.38 -35.09 4.58
CA THR A 140 -21.82 -33.75 4.65
C THR A 140 -20.38 -33.72 4.10
N LEU A 141 -20.01 -32.60 3.44
CA LEU A 141 -18.68 -32.47 2.83
C LEU A 141 -17.55 -32.62 3.87
N GLY A 142 -17.77 -32.21 5.11
CA GLY A 142 -16.82 -32.35 6.20
C GLY A 142 -16.51 -33.81 6.61
N THR A 143 -17.23 -34.82 6.07
CA THR A 143 -16.88 -36.23 6.30
C THR A 143 -15.72 -36.70 5.44
N PHE A 144 -15.45 -36.01 4.30
CA PHE A 144 -14.36 -36.40 3.40
C PHE A 144 -13.00 -36.03 3.96
N GLN A 145 -12.14 -37.03 4.13
CA GLN A 145 -10.80 -36.86 4.73
C GLN A 145 -9.93 -35.87 3.96
N ALA A 146 -10.02 -35.88 2.63
CA ALA A 146 -9.28 -34.95 1.79
C ALA A 146 -9.57 -33.47 2.12
N LEU A 147 -10.85 -33.14 2.43
CA LEU A 147 -11.24 -31.78 2.83
C LEU A 147 -10.83 -31.47 4.26
N LYS A 148 -10.87 -32.45 5.17
CA LYS A 148 -10.36 -32.27 6.54
C LYS A 148 -8.86 -31.93 6.54
N HIS A 149 -8.06 -32.63 5.73
CA HIS A 149 -6.63 -32.32 5.61
C HIS A 149 -6.40 -30.90 5.11
N ARG A 150 -7.13 -30.46 4.09
CA ARG A 150 -7.04 -29.06 3.62
C ARG A 150 -7.41 -28.06 4.70
N MET A 151 -8.42 -28.33 5.52
CA MET A 151 -8.77 -27.45 6.64
C MET A 151 -7.66 -27.37 7.69
N VAL A 152 -6.99 -28.49 7.98
CA VAL A 152 -5.82 -28.51 8.89
C VAL A 152 -4.68 -27.68 8.31
N ASP A 153 -4.39 -27.82 7.02
CA ASP A 153 -3.36 -27.01 6.34
C ASP A 153 -3.67 -25.51 6.46
N MET A 154 -4.93 -25.11 6.18
CA MET A 154 -5.37 -23.71 6.32
C MET A 154 -5.17 -23.21 7.75
N PHE A 155 -5.52 -23.99 8.76
CA PHE A 155 -5.33 -23.63 10.16
C PHE A 155 -3.86 -23.44 10.52
N VAL A 156 -2.99 -24.38 10.12
CA VAL A 156 -1.53 -24.30 10.37
C VAL A 156 -0.93 -23.04 9.73
N TRP A 157 -1.31 -22.74 8.48
CA TRP A 157 -0.85 -21.53 7.81
C TRP A 157 -1.37 -20.25 8.48
N ALA A 158 -2.61 -20.25 8.97
CA ALA A 158 -3.17 -19.12 9.71
C ALA A 158 -2.41 -18.83 11.00
N GLU A 159 -2.10 -19.87 11.80
CA GLU A 159 -1.34 -19.71 13.05
C GLU A 159 0.12 -19.29 12.79
N THR A 160 0.72 -19.78 11.71
CA THR A 160 2.05 -19.35 11.27
C THR A 160 2.05 -17.87 10.87
N ALA A 161 1.07 -17.44 10.05
CA ALA A 161 0.93 -16.05 9.64
C ALA A 161 0.65 -15.12 10.84
N ARG A 162 -0.20 -15.55 11.78
CA ARG A 162 -0.49 -14.82 13.02
C ARG A 162 0.77 -14.60 13.84
N SER A 163 1.55 -15.65 14.06
CA SER A 163 2.81 -15.59 14.82
C SER A 163 3.82 -14.65 14.17
N ALA A 164 4.00 -14.73 12.86
CA ALA A 164 4.89 -13.85 12.11
C ALA A 164 4.43 -12.37 12.19
N THR A 165 3.11 -12.12 12.09
CA THR A 165 2.53 -10.78 12.20
C THR A 165 2.73 -10.20 13.60
N MET A 166 2.52 -11.00 14.66
CA MET A 166 2.79 -10.56 16.03
C MET A 166 4.26 -10.16 16.21
N LEU A 167 5.19 -10.97 15.68
CA LEU A 167 6.62 -10.68 15.75
C LEU A 167 6.98 -9.38 15.02
N ALA A 168 6.39 -9.11 13.86
CA ALA A 168 6.61 -7.87 13.10
C ALA A 168 6.10 -6.62 13.85
N ASN A 169 5.04 -6.73 14.65
CA ASN A 169 4.46 -5.62 15.41
C ASN A 169 5.17 -5.32 16.74
N VAL A 170 6.07 -6.18 17.21
CA VAL A 170 6.82 -5.99 18.47
C VAL A 170 8.15 -5.25 18.24
N ARG A 171 8.59 -5.11 17.02
CA ARG A 171 9.84 -4.41 16.64
C ARG A 171 9.57 -2.96 16.25
#